data_cb718ca7be02a1e13c5885ea43444386
#
_entry.id   cb718ca7be02a1e13c5885ea43444386
#
_cell.length_a   1.000
_cell.length_b   1.000
_cell.length_c   1.000
_cell.angle_alpha   90.00
_cell.angle_beta   90.00
_cell.angle_gamma   90.00
#
_symmetry.space_group_name_H-M   'P 1'
#
loop_
_entity.id
_entity.type
_entity.pdbx_description
1 polymer ?
#
loop_
_entity_poly.entity_id
_entity_poly.type
_entity_poly.pdbx_seq_one_letter_code
_entity_poly.pdbx_strand_id
1 'polypeptide(L)'
;MIKKEMIAMLLAGSRLGVLTSGVAKPAVAFGGKYRIIDFPLSNCINSGIDTVGVLTQYQPLRLNRHIGIGIPWDLDRNNGGVTVLPPYERSDNSEWYTGTANAIYQNLKYMETYNPDYVLILSGDHIYKMDYEVMLDFHKENNADVTIAAMPVPIEEASRFGVVITDENKKIKEFEEKPEHPRSNLASMGIYIFNWKVLRDSLIAMKDQSNCDFGKHIIPYCHENGKRLFAYEFNGYWKDVGTLSSYWEANMELIDLIPEFNLYEEYWKIYTKSDNVAPQYLAAESKVDTSIIGEGAEIYGEVQNSVIGAGVRIEKGAVVHNSIIMKECVIGENTVVEKSIIADKTIVGANCHLGVGEYAPSTLNEKVYASDLVTIGEDSVIPDGVSIGKNTAISGVTEPSDYPDGMLAGGGAIIKEGDRI
;
A
#
# COMPACT_ATOMS: atom_id res chain seq x y z
N MET A 1 -11.45 -7.10 -32.15
CA MET A 1 -10.66 -7.35 -30.95
C MET A 1 -9.40 -6.49 -31.07
N ILE A 2 -9.15 -5.60 -30.12
CA ILE A 2 -7.94 -4.75 -30.15
C ILE A 2 -6.88 -5.51 -29.38
N LYS A 3 -5.87 -6.00 -30.09
CA LYS A 3 -4.76 -6.72 -29.49
C LYS A 3 -3.86 -5.74 -28.73
N LYS A 4 -3.49 -6.08 -27.50
CA LYS A 4 -2.49 -5.37 -26.68
C LYS A 4 -1.25 -6.25 -26.54
N GLU A 5 -0.07 -5.66 -26.51
CA GLU A 5 1.15 -6.43 -26.24
C GLU A 5 1.15 -6.92 -24.80
N MET A 6 0.99 -6.01 -23.83
CA MET A 6 0.91 -6.31 -22.41
C MET A 6 -0.24 -5.56 -21.75
N ILE A 7 -0.93 -6.21 -20.82
CA ILE A 7 -1.91 -5.59 -19.92
C ILE A 7 -1.49 -5.83 -18.47
N ALA A 8 -1.89 -4.95 -17.56
CA ALA A 8 -1.62 -5.12 -16.15
C ALA A 8 -2.87 -5.54 -15.38
N MET A 9 -2.70 -6.43 -14.41
CA MET A 9 -3.71 -6.85 -13.45
C MET A 9 -3.20 -6.56 -12.04
N LEU A 10 -3.83 -5.59 -11.37
CA LEU A 10 -3.40 -5.05 -10.10
C LEU A 10 -4.29 -5.58 -8.96
N LEU A 11 -3.68 -6.30 -8.03
CA LEU A 11 -4.34 -6.89 -6.87
C LEU A 11 -4.44 -5.88 -5.73
N ALA A 12 -5.65 -5.45 -5.38
CA ALA A 12 -5.92 -4.40 -4.41
C ALA A 12 -6.71 -4.93 -3.19
N GLY A 13 -6.06 -5.76 -2.35
CA GLY A 13 -6.79 -6.49 -1.31
C GLY A 13 -6.02 -6.89 -0.06
N SER A 14 -5.43 -5.94 0.67
CA SER A 14 -4.79 -6.22 1.97
C SER A 14 -5.27 -5.28 3.08
N ARG A 15 -4.87 -5.52 4.34
CA ARG A 15 -5.26 -4.75 5.53
C ARG A 15 -4.05 -4.17 6.23
N LEU A 16 -4.26 -3.08 6.99
CA LEU A 16 -3.25 -2.38 7.77
C LEU A 16 -3.85 -1.85 9.09
N GLY A 17 -4.30 -2.78 9.94
CA GLY A 17 -4.92 -2.43 11.22
C GLY A 17 -6.07 -1.43 11.09
N VAL A 18 -6.18 -0.52 12.05
CA VAL A 18 -7.22 0.53 12.10
C VAL A 18 -7.14 1.51 10.92
N LEU A 19 -6.00 1.62 10.23
CA LEU A 19 -5.89 2.46 9.03
C LEU A 19 -6.73 1.95 7.86
N THR A 20 -7.19 0.71 7.92
CA THR A 20 -7.98 0.06 6.88
C THR A 20 -9.34 -0.43 7.37
N SER A 21 -9.85 0.13 8.47
CA SER A 21 -11.19 -0.18 8.97
C SER A 21 -12.29 0.22 7.96
N GLY A 22 -12.17 1.40 7.37
CA GLY A 22 -13.12 1.96 6.40
C GLY A 22 -12.58 2.10 4.98
N VAL A 23 -11.34 1.69 4.69
CA VAL A 23 -10.69 1.89 3.38
C VAL A 23 -9.83 0.69 2.99
N ALA A 24 -9.78 0.36 1.71
CA ALA A 24 -8.83 -0.64 1.19
C ALA A 24 -7.38 -0.11 1.32
N LYS A 25 -6.43 -0.96 1.71
CA LYS A 25 -5.02 -0.56 1.88
C LYS A 25 -4.42 0.22 0.70
N PRO A 26 -4.66 -0.14 -0.58
CA PRO A 26 -4.16 0.65 -1.71
C PRO A 26 -4.67 2.10 -1.75
N ALA A 27 -5.77 2.40 -1.07
CA ALA A 27 -6.31 3.75 -0.97
C ALA A 27 -5.82 4.53 0.27
N VAL A 28 -4.98 3.95 1.11
CA VAL A 28 -4.35 4.64 2.25
C VAL A 28 -3.41 5.74 1.72
N ALA A 29 -3.42 6.90 2.38
CA ALA A 29 -2.59 8.05 2.02
C ALA A 29 -1.10 7.74 2.20
N PHE A 30 -0.23 8.37 1.39
CA PHE A 30 1.23 8.21 1.45
C PHE A 30 1.92 9.51 1.02
N GLY A 31 2.99 9.89 1.72
CA GLY A 31 3.82 11.04 1.33
C GLY A 31 3.09 12.38 1.32
N GLY A 32 2.02 12.55 2.12
CA GLY A 32 1.27 13.79 2.27
C GLY A 32 0.30 14.13 1.13
N LYS A 33 0.43 13.47 -0.03
CA LYS A 33 -0.35 13.79 -1.24
C LYS A 33 -0.91 12.55 -1.94
N TYR A 34 -0.15 11.48 -2.00
CA TYR A 34 -0.43 10.29 -2.78
C TYR A 34 -1.28 9.26 -2.01
N ARG A 35 -1.70 8.23 -2.74
CA ARG A 35 -2.19 6.96 -2.18
C ARG A 35 -1.31 5.81 -2.66
N ILE A 36 -1.26 4.72 -1.95
CA ILE A 36 -0.38 3.58 -2.29
C ILE A 36 -0.62 3.09 -3.73
N ILE A 37 -1.88 3.07 -4.19
CA ILE A 37 -2.25 2.66 -5.56
C ILE A 37 -1.64 3.54 -6.66
N ASP A 38 -1.29 4.79 -6.35
CA ASP A 38 -0.79 5.75 -7.35
C ASP A 38 0.56 5.30 -7.91
N PHE A 39 1.37 4.58 -7.12
CA PHE A 39 2.69 4.11 -7.52
C PHE A 39 2.60 3.05 -8.64
N PRO A 40 1.91 1.91 -8.48
CA PRO A 40 1.80 0.94 -9.56
C PRO A 40 1.03 1.47 -10.76
N LEU A 41 0.02 2.33 -10.61
CA LEU A 41 -0.67 2.95 -11.74
C LEU A 41 0.26 3.89 -12.52
N SER A 42 1.06 4.70 -11.82
CA SER A 42 2.05 5.59 -12.45
C SER A 42 3.17 4.79 -13.14
N ASN A 43 3.64 3.72 -12.52
CA ASN A 43 4.60 2.83 -13.16
C ASN A 43 4.04 2.20 -14.45
N CYS A 44 2.76 1.81 -14.45
CA CYS A 44 2.11 1.28 -15.67
C CYS A 44 2.16 2.30 -16.81
N ILE A 45 1.68 3.53 -16.57
CA ILE A 45 1.65 4.52 -17.67
C ILE A 45 3.04 4.98 -18.09
N ASN A 46 3.98 5.14 -17.15
CA ASN A 46 5.36 5.48 -17.44
C ASN A 46 6.08 4.37 -18.27
N SER A 47 5.66 3.11 -18.11
CA SER A 47 6.13 1.94 -18.88
C SER A 47 5.29 1.68 -20.14
N GLY A 48 4.46 2.61 -20.60
CA GLY A 48 3.66 2.47 -21.82
C GLY A 48 2.48 1.48 -21.70
N ILE A 49 2.14 1.00 -20.51
CA ILE A 49 1.00 0.09 -20.30
C ILE A 49 -0.26 0.92 -20.11
N ASP A 50 -1.14 0.89 -21.09
CA ASP A 50 -2.36 1.68 -21.17
C ASP A 50 -3.65 0.93 -20.82
N THR A 51 -3.54 -0.30 -20.35
CA THR A 51 -4.68 -1.17 -20.03
C THR A 51 -4.43 -1.86 -18.71
N VAL A 52 -5.20 -1.47 -17.69
CA VAL A 52 -5.01 -1.91 -16.30
C VAL A 52 -6.34 -2.37 -15.70
N GLY A 53 -6.40 -3.62 -15.29
CA GLY A 53 -7.50 -4.16 -14.47
C GLY A 53 -7.15 -4.06 -12.99
N VAL A 54 -7.94 -3.36 -12.18
CA VAL A 54 -7.75 -3.25 -10.73
C VAL A 54 -8.75 -4.12 -10.00
N LEU A 55 -8.27 -5.18 -9.36
CA LEU A 55 -9.12 -6.14 -8.65
C LEU A 55 -9.34 -5.67 -7.21
N THR A 56 -10.59 -5.36 -6.88
CA THR A 56 -10.98 -4.81 -5.58
C THR A 56 -11.98 -5.72 -4.90
N GLN A 57 -11.89 -5.88 -3.58
CA GLN A 57 -12.82 -6.71 -2.82
C GLN A 57 -13.34 -6.03 -1.55
N TYR A 58 -12.43 -5.50 -0.73
CA TYR A 58 -12.76 -4.89 0.56
C TYR A 58 -12.84 -3.37 0.45
N GLN A 59 -13.87 -2.76 1.07
CA GLN A 59 -14.04 -1.31 1.17
C GLN A 59 -13.72 -0.54 -0.13
N PRO A 60 -14.34 -0.90 -1.28
CA PRO A 60 -13.89 -0.43 -2.58
C PRO A 60 -14.27 1.03 -2.86
N LEU A 61 -15.22 1.61 -2.12
CA LEU A 61 -15.84 2.89 -2.46
C LEU A 61 -14.84 4.04 -2.57
N ARG A 62 -13.94 4.19 -1.59
CA ARG A 62 -12.94 5.26 -1.60
C ARG A 62 -11.88 5.03 -2.67
N LEU A 63 -11.44 3.77 -2.82
CA LEU A 63 -10.50 3.39 -3.88
C LEU A 63 -11.08 3.67 -5.27
N ASN A 64 -12.32 3.26 -5.53
CA ASN A 64 -13.01 3.50 -6.79
C ASN A 64 -13.19 5.00 -7.08
N ARG A 65 -13.53 5.79 -6.04
CA ARG A 65 -13.65 7.25 -6.17
C ARG A 65 -12.29 7.91 -6.47
N HIS A 66 -11.20 7.39 -5.90
CA HIS A 66 -9.86 7.88 -6.16
C HIS A 66 -9.42 7.58 -7.60
N ILE A 67 -9.53 6.34 -8.03
CA ILE A 67 -9.19 5.92 -9.39
C ILE A 67 -10.08 6.62 -10.43
N GLY A 68 -11.39 6.70 -10.15
CA GLY A 68 -12.36 7.24 -11.10
C GLY A 68 -12.29 6.50 -12.43
N ILE A 69 -12.21 7.24 -13.53
CA ILE A 69 -12.00 6.70 -14.88
C ILE A 69 -10.52 6.71 -15.31
N GLY A 70 -9.61 7.09 -14.42
CA GLY A 70 -8.16 7.04 -14.68
C GLY A 70 -7.53 8.32 -15.22
N ILE A 71 -8.23 9.46 -15.22
CA ILE A 71 -7.74 10.74 -15.76
C ILE A 71 -6.32 11.11 -15.25
N PRO A 72 -5.99 11.03 -13.94
CA PRO A 72 -4.67 11.42 -13.47
C PRO A 72 -3.51 10.67 -14.12
N TRP A 73 -3.76 9.43 -14.56
CA TRP A 73 -2.75 8.53 -15.16
C TRP A 73 -2.89 8.40 -16.67
N ASP A 74 -3.68 9.25 -17.35
CA ASP A 74 -3.98 9.09 -18.79
C ASP A 74 -4.54 7.69 -19.13
N LEU A 75 -5.33 7.13 -18.22
CA LEU A 75 -5.98 5.82 -18.32
C LEU A 75 -7.49 5.91 -18.58
N ASP A 76 -8.01 7.08 -18.99
CA ASP A 76 -9.40 7.31 -19.38
C ASP A 76 -9.61 7.06 -20.90
N ARG A 77 -9.14 5.93 -21.38
CA ARG A 77 -9.07 5.62 -22.83
C ARG A 77 -10.28 4.84 -23.31
N ASN A 78 -10.72 5.10 -24.52
CA ASN A 78 -11.82 4.35 -25.15
C ASN A 78 -11.48 2.86 -25.40
N ASN A 79 -10.19 2.56 -25.61
CA ASN A 79 -9.70 1.20 -25.88
C ASN A 79 -8.54 0.90 -24.92
N GLY A 80 -8.85 0.23 -23.84
CA GLY A 80 -7.94 0.02 -22.71
C GLY A 80 -8.36 0.88 -21.53
N GLY A 81 -7.39 1.60 -20.93
CA GLY A 81 -7.62 2.40 -19.75
C GLY A 81 -7.69 1.58 -18.46
N VAL A 82 -8.09 2.23 -17.36
CA VAL A 82 -8.27 1.54 -16.09
C VAL A 82 -9.70 1.02 -15.95
N THR A 83 -9.83 -0.23 -15.52
CA THR A 83 -11.10 -0.87 -15.20
C THR A 83 -11.05 -1.44 -13.80
N VAL A 84 -11.97 -1.03 -12.94
CA VAL A 84 -12.12 -1.64 -11.62
C VAL A 84 -12.94 -2.92 -11.75
N LEU A 85 -12.40 -4.00 -11.23
CA LEU A 85 -12.95 -5.36 -11.33
C LEU A 85 -13.30 -5.87 -9.92
N PRO A 86 -14.54 -5.65 -9.45
CA PRO A 86 -15.03 -6.26 -8.21
C PRO A 86 -15.40 -7.73 -8.44
N PRO A 87 -15.46 -8.54 -7.37
CA PRO A 87 -16.09 -9.85 -7.46
C PRO A 87 -17.54 -9.71 -7.96
N TYR A 88 -17.98 -10.61 -8.81
CA TYR A 88 -19.35 -10.58 -9.32
C TYR A 88 -20.02 -11.95 -9.19
N GLU A 89 -21.34 -11.92 -9.02
CA GLU A 89 -22.15 -13.12 -8.95
C GLU A 89 -22.26 -13.76 -10.34
N ARG A 90 -21.96 -15.06 -10.43
CA ARG A 90 -22.31 -15.90 -11.57
C ARG A 90 -23.59 -16.64 -11.23
N SER A 91 -24.38 -17.03 -12.25
CA SER A 91 -25.70 -17.64 -12.12
C SER A 91 -25.76 -18.83 -11.15
N ASP A 92 -24.63 -19.46 -10.85
CA ASP A 92 -24.57 -20.68 -10.04
C ASP A 92 -23.78 -20.56 -8.74
N ASN A 93 -22.96 -19.50 -8.55
CA ASN A 93 -22.18 -19.25 -7.32
C ASN A 93 -21.75 -17.80 -7.21
N SER A 94 -22.06 -17.17 -6.08
CA SER A 94 -21.53 -15.87 -5.67
C SER A 94 -20.28 -16.12 -4.86
N GLU A 95 -19.11 -15.92 -5.43
CA GLU A 95 -17.84 -16.16 -4.72
C GLU A 95 -16.98 -14.91 -4.63
N TRP A 96 -16.62 -14.55 -3.39
CA TRP A 96 -15.54 -13.62 -3.11
C TRP A 96 -14.22 -14.15 -3.68
N TYR A 97 -13.28 -13.27 -3.96
CA TYR A 97 -11.93 -13.71 -4.33
C TYR A 97 -11.29 -14.48 -3.17
N THR A 98 -10.99 -15.75 -3.38
CA THR A 98 -10.40 -16.66 -2.39
C THR A 98 -8.92 -16.89 -2.65
N GLY A 99 -8.15 -15.79 -2.76
CA GLY A 99 -6.72 -15.82 -3.06
C GLY A 99 -6.36 -15.01 -4.30
N THR A 100 -5.09 -14.68 -4.43
CA THR A 100 -4.58 -13.77 -5.47
C THR A 100 -4.75 -14.33 -6.88
N ALA A 101 -4.49 -15.61 -7.08
CA ALA A 101 -4.65 -16.27 -8.37
C ALA A 101 -6.14 -16.52 -8.71
N ASN A 102 -6.98 -16.80 -7.70
CA ASN A 102 -8.41 -16.94 -7.90
C ASN A 102 -9.03 -15.62 -8.40
N ALA A 103 -8.59 -14.47 -7.87
CA ALA A 103 -9.04 -13.16 -8.32
C ALA A 103 -8.76 -12.96 -9.82
N ILE A 104 -7.57 -13.32 -10.29
CA ILE A 104 -7.20 -13.26 -11.71
C ILE A 104 -8.00 -14.25 -12.54
N TYR A 105 -8.18 -15.49 -12.05
CA TYR A 105 -8.99 -16.51 -12.72
C TYR A 105 -10.43 -16.05 -12.98
N GLN A 106 -11.07 -15.44 -12.00
CA GLN A 106 -12.46 -14.95 -12.17
C GLN A 106 -12.55 -13.85 -13.25
N ASN A 107 -11.45 -13.17 -13.57
CA ASN A 107 -11.39 -12.10 -14.56
C ASN A 107 -10.74 -12.50 -15.89
N LEU A 108 -10.66 -13.80 -16.20
CA LEU A 108 -10.13 -14.29 -17.49
C LEU A 108 -10.82 -13.66 -18.69
N LYS A 109 -12.15 -13.49 -18.68
CA LYS A 109 -12.90 -12.85 -19.77
C LYS A 109 -12.47 -11.42 -20.06
N TYR A 110 -12.12 -10.65 -19.01
CA TYR A 110 -11.58 -9.30 -19.18
C TYR A 110 -10.28 -9.34 -19.98
N MET A 111 -9.35 -10.20 -19.61
CA MET A 111 -8.06 -10.34 -20.32
C MET A 111 -8.25 -10.89 -21.74
N GLU A 112 -9.15 -11.85 -21.94
CA GLU A 112 -9.50 -12.42 -23.26
C GLU A 112 -10.03 -11.34 -24.23
N THR A 113 -10.67 -10.28 -23.74
CA THR A 113 -11.15 -9.16 -24.56
C THR A 113 -10.01 -8.47 -25.31
N TYR A 114 -8.84 -8.37 -24.69
CA TYR A 114 -7.65 -7.73 -25.25
C TYR A 114 -6.71 -8.71 -25.95
N ASN A 115 -6.85 -10.01 -25.68
CA ASN A 115 -5.98 -11.07 -26.21
C ASN A 115 -4.49 -10.67 -26.21
N PRO A 116 -3.92 -10.34 -25.02
CA PRO A 116 -2.57 -9.84 -24.91
C PRO A 116 -1.54 -10.92 -25.25
N ASP A 117 -0.29 -10.53 -25.51
CA ASP A 117 0.82 -11.49 -25.58
C ASP A 117 1.33 -11.79 -24.15
N TYR A 118 1.36 -10.75 -23.29
CA TYR A 118 1.85 -10.82 -21.91
C TYR A 118 0.86 -10.24 -20.92
N VAL A 119 0.89 -10.73 -19.70
CA VAL A 119 0.12 -10.19 -18.56
C VAL A 119 1.08 -9.88 -17.42
N LEU A 120 1.04 -8.63 -16.98
CA LEU A 120 1.75 -8.16 -15.80
C LEU A 120 0.82 -8.26 -14.59
N ILE A 121 1.23 -9.00 -13.58
CA ILE A 121 0.53 -9.11 -12.29
C ILE A 121 1.25 -8.22 -11.29
N LEU A 122 0.51 -7.36 -10.62
CA LEU A 122 1.03 -6.38 -9.67
C LEU A 122 0.36 -6.50 -8.30
N SER A 123 1.14 -6.34 -7.24
CA SER A 123 0.61 -6.04 -5.91
C SER A 123 0.30 -4.54 -5.79
N GLY A 124 -0.84 -4.20 -5.20
CA GLY A 124 -1.31 -2.82 -5.04
C GLY A 124 -0.88 -2.17 -3.73
N ASP A 125 0.08 -2.73 -3.01
CA ASP A 125 0.45 -2.32 -1.65
C ASP A 125 1.95 -2.06 -1.43
N HIS A 126 2.69 -1.79 -2.52
CA HIS A 126 4.12 -1.50 -2.48
C HIS A 126 4.43 -0.08 -2.98
N ILE A 127 5.50 0.49 -2.44
CA ILE A 127 6.04 1.80 -2.82
C ILE A 127 7.35 1.58 -3.58
N TYR A 128 7.37 1.96 -4.87
CA TYR A 128 8.53 1.79 -5.76
C TYR A 128 8.34 2.54 -7.06
N LYS A 129 9.43 2.73 -7.79
CA LYS A 129 9.45 3.17 -9.18
C LYS A 129 10.11 2.10 -10.02
N MET A 130 9.43 1.60 -11.03
CA MET A 130 9.93 0.51 -11.87
C MET A 130 9.42 0.66 -13.30
N ASP A 131 10.34 0.52 -14.26
CA ASP A 131 10.02 0.41 -15.66
C ASP A 131 9.73 -1.06 -16.02
N TYR A 132 8.48 -1.34 -16.28
CA TYR A 132 8.04 -2.69 -16.65
C TYR A 132 8.40 -3.07 -18.08
N GLU A 133 8.71 -2.09 -18.98
CA GLU A 133 9.18 -2.36 -20.32
C GLU A 133 10.55 -3.05 -20.28
N VAL A 134 11.46 -2.56 -19.42
CA VAL A 134 12.78 -3.19 -19.20
C VAL A 134 12.64 -4.64 -18.69
N MET A 135 11.69 -4.88 -17.79
CA MET A 135 11.41 -6.23 -17.30
C MET A 135 10.80 -7.11 -18.42
N LEU A 136 9.96 -6.55 -19.29
CA LEU A 136 9.39 -7.25 -20.44
C LEU A 136 10.46 -7.61 -21.46
N ASP A 137 11.39 -6.72 -21.74
CA ASP A 137 12.52 -7.00 -22.65
C ASP A 137 13.39 -8.13 -22.11
N PHE A 138 13.71 -8.11 -20.81
CA PHE A 138 14.38 -9.24 -20.15
C PHE A 138 13.60 -10.55 -20.30
N HIS A 139 12.27 -10.51 -20.16
CA HIS A 139 11.39 -11.66 -20.34
C HIS A 139 11.49 -12.24 -21.76
N LYS A 140 11.46 -11.36 -22.76
CA LYS A 140 11.58 -11.72 -24.19
C LYS A 140 12.97 -12.28 -24.53
N GLU A 141 14.04 -11.62 -24.09
CA GLU A 141 15.42 -12.02 -24.34
C GLU A 141 15.74 -13.44 -23.81
N ASN A 142 15.20 -13.76 -22.62
CA ASN A 142 15.35 -15.09 -22.03
C ASN A 142 14.33 -16.12 -22.53
N ASN A 143 13.45 -15.73 -23.47
CA ASN A 143 12.34 -16.57 -23.91
C ASN A 143 11.59 -17.17 -22.70
N ALA A 144 11.38 -16.37 -21.65
CA ALA A 144 10.74 -16.80 -20.43
C ALA A 144 9.25 -17.13 -20.66
N ASP A 145 8.72 -18.03 -19.85
CA ASP A 145 7.28 -18.26 -19.74
C ASP A 145 6.70 -17.48 -18.56
N VAL A 146 7.53 -17.30 -17.52
CA VAL A 146 7.25 -16.48 -16.32
C VAL A 146 8.51 -15.72 -15.93
N THR A 147 8.40 -14.44 -15.68
CA THR A 147 9.47 -13.64 -15.05
C THR A 147 8.97 -13.09 -13.73
N ILE A 148 9.76 -13.25 -12.69
CA ILE A 148 9.50 -12.76 -11.33
C ILE A 148 10.45 -11.61 -11.04
N ALA A 149 9.94 -10.43 -10.72
CA ALA A 149 10.77 -9.36 -10.20
C ALA A 149 11.19 -9.71 -8.77
N ALA A 150 12.48 -9.61 -8.49
CA ALA A 150 13.06 -9.93 -7.20
C ALA A 150 14.17 -8.96 -6.84
N MET A 151 14.40 -8.76 -5.55
CA MET A 151 15.52 -7.95 -5.06
C MET A 151 16.14 -8.58 -3.82
N PRO A 152 17.43 -8.34 -3.57
CA PRO A 152 18.07 -8.79 -2.34
C PRO A 152 17.53 -7.99 -1.14
N VAL A 153 17.17 -8.70 -0.08
CA VAL A 153 16.76 -8.13 1.21
C VAL A 153 17.64 -8.68 2.33
N PRO A 154 17.68 -8.07 3.53
CA PRO A 154 18.30 -8.71 4.69
C PRO A 154 17.72 -10.11 4.92
N ILE A 155 18.57 -11.09 5.21
CA ILE A 155 18.14 -12.49 5.32
C ILE A 155 17.09 -12.71 6.42
N GLU A 156 17.12 -11.88 7.45
CA GLU A 156 16.17 -11.89 8.57
C GLU A 156 14.76 -11.49 8.13
N GLU A 157 14.65 -10.68 7.06
CA GLU A 157 13.38 -10.24 6.51
C GLU A 157 12.86 -11.16 5.41
N ALA A 158 13.72 -11.99 4.82
CA ALA A 158 13.39 -12.82 3.66
C ALA A 158 12.22 -13.79 3.93
N SER A 159 12.03 -14.22 5.18
CA SER A 159 10.91 -15.09 5.60
C SER A 159 9.51 -14.45 5.41
N ARG A 160 9.45 -13.14 5.22
CA ARG A 160 8.18 -12.41 4.97
C ARG A 160 7.71 -12.54 3.52
N PHE A 161 8.59 -12.92 2.60
CA PHE A 161 8.39 -12.90 1.16
C PHE A 161 8.49 -14.29 0.54
N GLY A 162 8.06 -14.43 -0.70
CA GLY A 162 8.48 -15.53 -1.54
C GLY A 162 9.99 -15.41 -1.84
N VAL A 163 10.74 -16.48 -1.66
CA VAL A 163 12.19 -16.49 -1.85
C VAL A 163 12.54 -17.24 -3.13
N VAL A 164 13.41 -16.63 -3.93
CA VAL A 164 13.82 -17.16 -5.23
C VAL A 164 15.26 -17.69 -5.14
N ILE A 165 15.49 -18.90 -5.65
CA ILE A 165 16.80 -19.51 -5.80
C ILE A 165 17.07 -19.67 -7.30
N THR A 166 18.14 -19.05 -7.82
CA THR A 166 18.48 -19.03 -9.24
C THR A 166 19.78 -19.73 -9.55
N ASP A 167 20.01 -19.99 -10.82
CA ASP A 167 21.35 -20.29 -11.36
C ASP A 167 22.07 -19.01 -11.81
N GLU A 168 23.26 -19.17 -12.39
CA GLU A 168 24.11 -18.08 -12.89
C GLU A 168 23.45 -17.28 -14.03
N ASN A 169 22.48 -17.88 -14.73
CA ASN A 169 21.73 -17.26 -15.82
C ASN A 169 20.40 -16.66 -15.37
N LYS A 170 20.19 -16.48 -14.06
CA LYS A 170 18.95 -15.98 -13.45
C LYS A 170 17.73 -16.90 -13.66
N LYS A 171 17.91 -18.11 -14.14
CA LYS A 171 16.84 -19.10 -14.23
C LYS A 171 16.50 -19.63 -12.83
N ILE A 172 15.22 -19.64 -12.51
CA ILE A 172 14.72 -20.06 -11.21
C ILE A 172 14.82 -21.59 -11.10
N LYS A 173 15.53 -22.04 -10.08
CA LYS A 173 15.64 -23.45 -9.70
C LYS A 173 14.60 -23.84 -8.66
N GLU A 174 14.32 -22.94 -7.73
CA GLU A 174 13.36 -23.17 -6.65
C GLU A 174 12.68 -21.85 -6.28
N PHE A 175 11.45 -21.96 -5.83
CA PHE A 175 10.66 -20.88 -5.26
C PHE A 175 10.05 -21.36 -3.94
N GLU A 176 10.26 -20.61 -2.87
CA GLU A 176 9.74 -20.91 -1.52
C GLU A 176 8.86 -19.79 -1.04
N GLU A 177 7.59 -20.03 -0.82
CA GLU A 177 6.66 -19.02 -0.32
C GLU A 177 6.76 -18.89 1.19
N LYS A 178 7.30 -17.77 1.67
CA LYS A 178 7.43 -17.41 3.09
C LYS A 178 8.05 -18.52 3.95
N PRO A 179 9.27 -18.96 3.62
CA PRO A 179 9.94 -20.03 4.36
C PRO A 179 10.34 -19.57 5.77
N GLU A 180 10.22 -20.43 6.77
CA GLU A 180 10.71 -20.12 8.13
C GLU A 180 12.24 -19.97 8.18
N HIS A 181 12.96 -20.71 7.33
CA HIS A 181 14.41 -20.66 7.21
C HIS A 181 14.79 -20.41 5.74
N PRO A 182 14.83 -19.14 5.29
CA PRO A 182 15.12 -18.80 3.90
C PRO A 182 16.54 -19.23 3.49
N ARG A 183 16.65 -19.90 2.34
CA ARG A 183 17.93 -20.35 1.76
C ARG A 183 18.57 -19.36 0.80
N SER A 184 17.86 -18.26 0.51
CA SER A 184 18.31 -17.15 -0.32
C SER A 184 17.75 -15.85 0.26
N ASN A 185 18.43 -14.77 -0.01
CA ASN A 185 17.96 -13.42 0.33
C ASN A 185 17.28 -12.70 -0.85
N LEU A 186 17.11 -13.39 -1.99
CA LEU A 186 16.46 -12.82 -3.17
C LEU A 186 14.94 -12.93 -3.01
N ALA A 187 14.31 -11.84 -2.56
CA ALA A 187 12.88 -11.78 -2.28
C ALA A 187 12.07 -11.44 -3.52
N SER A 188 10.99 -12.15 -3.75
CA SER A 188 9.99 -11.82 -4.77
C SER A 188 9.25 -10.54 -4.40
N MET A 189 9.20 -9.60 -5.31
CA MET A 189 8.46 -8.34 -5.15
C MET A 189 6.95 -8.48 -5.37
N GLY A 190 6.43 -9.68 -5.66
CA GLY A 190 5.01 -9.84 -6.02
C GLY A 190 4.64 -9.23 -7.37
N ILE A 191 5.62 -9.05 -8.24
CA ILE A 191 5.49 -8.51 -9.59
C ILE A 191 5.90 -9.60 -10.57
N TYR A 192 4.97 -9.99 -11.47
CA TYR A 192 5.16 -11.11 -12.37
C TYR A 192 4.79 -10.74 -13.80
N ILE A 193 5.60 -11.15 -14.79
CA ILE A 193 5.21 -11.15 -16.20
C ILE A 193 5.00 -12.60 -16.63
N PHE A 194 3.85 -12.88 -17.16
CA PHE A 194 3.50 -14.18 -17.74
C PHE A 194 3.25 -14.08 -19.25
N ASN A 195 3.67 -15.05 -20.02
CA ASN A 195 3.05 -15.32 -21.30
C ASN A 195 1.55 -15.56 -21.07
N TRP A 196 0.68 -14.87 -21.80
CA TRP A 196 -0.78 -14.97 -21.61
C TRP A 196 -1.29 -16.41 -21.63
N LYS A 197 -0.84 -17.20 -22.60
CA LYS A 197 -1.26 -18.60 -22.72
C LYS A 197 -0.85 -19.43 -21.49
N VAL A 198 0.36 -19.22 -20.97
CA VAL A 198 0.86 -19.93 -19.79
C VAL A 198 0.02 -19.55 -18.56
N LEU A 199 -0.24 -18.26 -18.36
CA LEU A 199 -1.07 -17.80 -17.26
C LEU A 199 -2.48 -18.41 -17.32
N ARG A 200 -3.14 -18.28 -18.48
CA ARG A 200 -4.49 -18.78 -18.70
C ARG A 200 -4.60 -20.28 -18.42
N ASP A 201 -3.71 -21.08 -19.03
CA ASP A 201 -3.71 -22.55 -18.90
C ASP A 201 -3.44 -22.96 -17.44
N SER A 202 -2.50 -22.29 -16.74
CA SER A 202 -2.20 -22.55 -15.31
C SER A 202 -3.37 -22.21 -14.39
N LEU A 203 -4.03 -21.06 -14.61
CA LEU A 203 -5.20 -20.67 -13.83
C LEU A 203 -6.38 -21.64 -14.02
N ILE A 204 -6.60 -22.10 -15.24
CA ILE A 204 -7.64 -23.10 -15.55
C ILE A 204 -7.31 -24.45 -14.89
N ALA A 205 -6.05 -24.87 -14.92
CA ALA A 205 -5.62 -26.13 -14.30
C ALA A 205 -5.79 -26.11 -12.78
N MET A 206 -5.61 -24.95 -12.16
CA MET A 206 -5.67 -24.76 -10.70
C MET A 206 -7.03 -24.18 -10.22
N LYS A 207 -8.05 -24.12 -11.07
CA LYS A 207 -9.34 -23.47 -10.77
C LYS A 207 -10.06 -24.03 -9.55
N ASP A 208 -9.92 -25.31 -9.26
CA ASP A 208 -10.56 -26.03 -8.15
C ASP A 208 -9.71 -25.98 -6.85
N GLN A 209 -8.52 -25.33 -6.90
CA GLN A 209 -7.67 -25.15 -5.74
C GLN A 209 -8.26 -24.09 -4.81
N SER A 210 -8.57 -24.50 -3.58
CA SER A 210 -9.05 -23.58 -2.54
C SER A 210 -7.97 -22.55 -2.20
N ASN A 211 -8.37 -21.29 -2.04
CA ASN A 211 -7.47 -20.16 -1.73
C ASN A 211 -6.26 -20.08 -2.68
N CYS A 212 -6.52 -20.25 -3.98
CA CYS A 212 -5.46 -20.28 -4.99
C CYS A 212 -4.67 -18.98 -5.00
N ASP A 213 -3.35 -19.11 -4.81
CA ASP A 213 -2.40 -18.01 -4.68
C ASP A 213 -1.23 -18.16 -5.67
N PHE A 214 -0.66 -17.04 -6.13
CA PHE A 214 0.45 -17.09 -7.08
C PHE A 214 1.68 -17.78 -6.49
N GLY A 215 2.13 -17.36 -5.30
CA GLY A 215 3.34 -17.88 -4.67
C GLY A 215 3.19 -19.35 -4.25
N LYS A 216 2.05 -19.72 -3.68
CA LYS A 216 1.84 -21.08 -3.16
C LYS A 216 1.45 -22.09 -4.22
N HIS A 217 0.81 -21.66 -5.31
CA HIS A 217 0.19 -22.61 -6.23
C HIS A 217 0.61 -22.41 -7.70
N ILE A 218 0.47 -21.20 -8.27
CA ILE A 218 0.69 -20.97 -9.70
C ILE A 218 2.17 -21.03 -10.06
N ILE A 219 3.06 -20.40 -9.30
CA ILE A 219 4.51 -20.43 -9.57
C ILE A 219 5.07 -21.84 -9.42
N PRO A 220 4.81 -22.57 -8.31
CA PRO A 220 5.20 -23.98 -8.21
C PRO A 220 4.64 -24.85 -9.32
N TYR A 221 3.35 -24.70 -9.64
CA TYR A 221 2.73 -25.45 -10.74
C TYR A 221 3.46 -25.21 -12.07
N CYS A 222 3.78 -23.96 -12.41
CA CYS A 222 4.53 -23.64 -13.61
C CYS A 222 5.92 -24.27 -13.60
N HIS A 223 6.61 -24.24 -12.47
CA HIS A 223 7.94 -24.83 -12.32
C HIS A 223 7.91 -26.37 -12.50
N GLU A 224 6.99 -27.06 -11.83
CA GLU A 224 6.80 -28.51 -11.92
C GLU A 224 6.41 -28.99 -13.33
N ASN A 225 5.69 -28.14 -14.08
CA ASN A 225 5.32 -28.41 -15.46
C ASN A 225 6.36 -27.94 -16.50
N GLY A 226 7.60 -27.72 -16.07
CA GLY A 226 8.75 -27.46 -16.95
C GLY A 226 8.69 -26.11 -17.67
N LYS A 227 7.94 -25.14 -17.16
CA LYS A 227 7.95 -23.76 -17.68
C LYS A 227 9.28 -23.09 -17.40
N ARG A 228 9.67 -22.14 -18.22
CA ARG A 228 10.91 -21.38 -18.10
C ARG A 228 10.66 -20.18 -17.20
N LEU A 229 11.09 -20.29 -15.95
CA LEU A 229 10.96 -19.24 -14.93
C LEU A 229 12.30 -18.51 -14.78
N PHE A 230 12.28 -17.19 -14.80
CA PHE A 230 13.45 -16.33 -14.61
C PHE A 230 13.22 -15.27 -13.54
N ALA A 231 14.27 -14.91 -12.82
CA ALA A 231 14.25 -13.80 -11.87
C ALA A 231 14.84 -12.55 -12.53
N TYR A 232 14.04 -11.50 -12.58
CA TYR A 232 14.51 -10.15 -12.93
C TYR A 232 14.96 -9.45 -11.65
N GLU A 233 16.26 -9.24 -11.49
CA GLU A 233 16.80 -8.53 -10.32
C GLU A 233 16.57 -7.03 -10.49
N PHE A 234 15.69 -6.50 -9.65
CA PHE A 234 15.39 -5.08 -9.60
C PHE A 234 16.44 -4.33 -8.76
N ASN A 235 16.95 -3.24 -9.31
CA ASN A 235 17.86 -2.32 -8.64
C ASN A 235 17.16 -0.97 -8.47
N GLY A 236 16.69 -0.67 -7.28
CA GLY A 236 16.00 0.56 -6.95
C GLY A 236 15.31 0.46 -5.60
N TYR A 237 14.69 1.55 -5.19
CA TYR A 237 13.91 1.56 -3.96
C TYR A 237 12.64 0.73 -4.12
N TRP A 238 12.40 -0.17 -3.18
CA TRP A 238 11.16 -0.92 -3.04
C TRP A 238 10.85 -1.16 -1.57
N LYS A 239 9.65 -0.83 -1.13
CA LYS A 239 9.19 -1.03 0.24
C LYS A 239 7.81 -1.69 0.22
N ASP A 240 7.71 -2.88 0.83
CA ASP A 240 6.43 -3.47 1.20
C ASP A 240 5.91 -2.76 2.47
N VAL A 241 4.86 -1.98 2.33
CA VAL A 241 4.20 -1.30 3.45
C VAL A 241 3.14 -2.21 4.10
N GLY A 242 3.49 -3.48 4.31
CA GLY A 242 2.65 -4.53 4.88
C GLY A 242 2.38 -4.42 6.38
N THR A 243 3.19 -3.65 7.09
CA THR A 243 3.05 -3.40 8.53
C THR A 243 2.96 -1.92 8.84
N LEU A 244 2.44 -1.55 10.02
CA LEU A 244 2.39 -0.15 10.46
C LEU A 244 3.80 0.45 10.58
N SER A 245 4.78 -0.32 11.05
CA SER A 245 6.18 0.12 11.12
C SER A 245 6.76 0.39 9.74
N SER A 246 6.64 -0.54 8.79
CA SER A 246 7.17 -0.34 7.44
C SER A 246 6.46 0.79 6.69
N TYR A 247 5.16 0.99 6.95
CA TYR A 247 4.42 2.13 6.43
C TYR A 247 4.93 3.47 7.01
N TRP A 248 5.15 3.53 8.34
CA TRP A 248 5.69 4.72 8.99
C TRP A 248 7.12 5.01 8.51
N GLU A 249 7.99 4.00 8.49
CA GLU A 249 9.37 4.12 7.99
C GLU A 249 9.42 4.63 6.55
N ALA A 250 8.64 4.04 5.64
CA ALA A 250 8.59 4.47 4.24
C ALA A 250 8.18 5.94 4.06
N ASN A 251 7.31 6.47 4.93
CA ASN A 251 6.97 7.89 4.93
C ASN A 251 8.11 8.76 5.52
N MET A 252 8.78 8.28 6.58
CA MET A 252 9.90 9.02 7.19
C MET A 252 11.12 9.07 6.26
N GLU A 253 11.39 8.02 5.49
CA GLU A 253 12.45 7.98 4.49
C GLU A 253 12.28 9.05 3.39
N LEU A 254 11.07 9.57 3.17
CA LEU A 254 10.81 10.65 2.21
C LEU A 254 11.33 12.02 2.65
N ILE A 255 11.49 12.24 3.96
CA ILE A 255 11.89 13.53 4.52
C ILE A 255 13.38 13.64 4.74
N ASP A 256 14.16 12.60 4.43
CA ASP A 256 15.61 12.64 4.46
C ASP A 256 16.14 13.71 3.50
N LEU A 257 17.29 14.30 3.83
CA LEU A 257 17.92 15.35 3.02
C LEU A 257 18.20 14.89 1.58
N ILE A 258 18.56 13.63 1.40
CA ILE A 258 18.72 12.97 0.11
C ILE A 258 17.92 11.66 0.19
N PRO A 259 16.59 11.71 -0.09
CA PRO A 259 15.77 10.53 0.02
C PRO A 259 16.15 9.52 -1.07
N GLU A 260 16.29 8.26 -0.70
CA GLU A 260 16.50 7.16 -1.66
C GLU A 260 15.32 7.06 -2.64
N PHE A 261 14.11 7.32 -2.14
CA PHE A 261 12.90 7.43 -2.93
C PHE A 261 12.53 8.89 -3.17
N ASN A 262 12.93 9.43 -4.31
CA ASN A 262 12.70 10.85 -4.64
C ASN A 262 11.34 11.08 -5.31
N LEU A 263 10.41 11.73 -4.62
CA LEU A 263 9.11 12.13 -5.18
C LEU A 263 9.18 13.33 -6.15
N TYR A 264 10.30 14.08 -6.14
CA TYR A 264 10.49 15.26 -6.99
C TYR A 264 11.18 14.95 -8.33
N GLU A 265 11.39 13.67 -8.63
CA GLU A 265 11.99 13.25 -9.90
C GLU A 265 11.08 13.58 -11.08
N GLU A 266 11.62 14.33 -12.06
CA GLU A 266 10.85 14.80 -13.21
C GLU A 266 10.68 13.73 -14.30
N TYR A 267 11.62 12.81 -14.43
CA TYR A 267 11.65 11.81 -15.51
C TYR A 267 10.76 10.59 -15.21
N TRP A 268 10.44 10.34 -13.94
CA TRP A 268 9.56 9.26 -13.51
C TRP A 268 8.56 9.76 -12.48
N LYS A 269 7.58 10.51 -12.96
CA LYS A 269 6.55 11.14 -12.09
C LYS A 269 5.59 10.12 -11.53
N ILE A 270 5.23 10.32 -10.28
CA ILE A 270 4.08 9.65 -9.67
C ILE A 270 2.88 10.59 -9.82
N TYR A 271 1.86 10.10 -10.50
CA TYR A 271 0.61 10.82 -10.74
C TYR A 271 -0.38 10.48 -9.64
N THR A 272 -1.26 11.41 -9.33
CA THR A 272 -2.34 11.22 -8.35
C THR A 272 -3.51 12.13 -8.67
N LYS A 273 -4.65 11.81 -8.08
CA LYS A 273 -5.83 12.69 -8.14
C LYS A 273 -5.62 13.89 -7.23
N SER A 274 -5.65 15.10 -7.79
CA SER A 274 -5.61 16.35 -7.02
C SER A 274 -6.98 16.66 -6.43
N ASP A 275 -7.00 17.13 -5.19
CA ASP A 275 -8.23 17.58 -4.49
C ASP A 275 -8.55 19.06 -4.75
N ASN A 276 -7.73 19.79 -5.53
CA ASN A 276 -7.88 21.21 -5.85
C ASN A 276 -8.07 22.09 -4.61
N VAL A 277 -7.30 21.86 -3.57
CA VAL A 277 -7.29 22.67 -2.35
C VAL A 277 -6.38 23.90 -2.50
N ALA A 278 -6.52 24.86 -1.58
CA ALA A 278 -5.66 26.06 -1.55
C ALA A 278 -4.18 25.71 -1.30
N PRO A 279 -3.24 26.60 -1.57
CA PRO A 279 -1.86 26.43 -1.11
C PRO A 279 -1.78 26.27 0.42
N GLN A 280 -0.72 25.64 0.92
CA GLN A 280 -0.47 25.56 2.36
C GLN A 280 -0.21 26.95 2.97
N TYR A 281 -0.62 27.13 4.21
CA TYR A 281 -0.40 28.34 4.99
C TYR A 281 0.45 28.05 6.22
N LEU A 282 1.54 28.79 6.38
CA LEU A 282 2.40 28.75 7.55
C LEU A 282 2.27 30.06 8.31
N ALA A 283 1.78 30.02 9.55
CA ALA A 283 1.64 31.23 10.38
C ALA A 283 3.01 31.80 10.78
N ALA A 284 3.04 33.07 11.09
CA ALA A 284 4.31 33.75 11.44
C ALA A 284 5.04 33.14 12.67
N GLU A 285 4.31 32.57 13.60
CA GLU A 285 4.84 31.94 14.82
C GLU A 285 5.05 30.43 14.67
N SER A 286 4.67 29.84 13.51
CA SER A 286 4.84 28.41 13.27
C SER A 286 6.32 28.05 13.07
N LYS A 287 6.65 26.82 13.46
CA LYS A 287 7.98 26.25 13.23
C LYS A 287 7.83 24.96 12.44
N VAL A 288 8.42 24.92 11.27
CA VAL A 288 8.41 23.72 10.42
C VAL A 288 9.86 23.37 10.06
N ASP A 289 10.25 22.16 10.40
CA ASP A 289 11.59 21.64 10.13
C ASP A 289 11.52 20.21 9.61
N THR A 290 12.31 19.90 8.59
CA THR A 290 12.52 18.54 8.03
C THR A 290 11.19 17.79 7.85
N SER A 291 10.23 18.37 7.12
CA SER A 291 8.87 17.84 7.02
C SER A 291 8.27 18.03 5.63
N ILE A 292 7.39 17.12 5.22
CA ILE A 292 6.55 17.27 4.04
C ILE A 292 5.22 17.87 4.46
N ILE A 293 4.81 18.97 3.81
CA ILE A 293 3.56 19.68 4.10
C ILE A 293 2.67 19.62 2.86
N GLY A 294 1.51 18.99 2.98
CA GLY A 294 0.52 18.84 1.91
C GLY A 294 -0.20 20.14 1.54
N GLU A 295 -0.78 20.15 0.35
CA GLU A 295 -1.58 21.27 -0.15
C GLU A 295 -2.75 21.58 0.80
N GLY A 296 -3.06 22.88 1.01
CA GLY A 296 -4.16 23.31 1.88
C GLY A 296 -3.94 23.12 3.38
N ALA A 297 -2.77 22.64 3.81
CA ALA A 297 -2.47 22.55 5.23
C ALA A 297 -2.31 23.94 5.87
N GLU A 298 -2.81 24.11 7.08
CA GLU A 298 -2.68 25.32 7.90
C GLU A 298 -1.87 25.01 9.15
N ILE A 299 -0.67 25.57 9.28
CA ILE A 299 0.23 25.31 10.39
C ILE A 299 0.38 26.54 11.27
N TYR A 300 -0.15 26.47 12.49
CA TYR A 300 -0.03 27.51 13.53
C TYR A 300 0.91 27.07 14.68
N GLY A 301 1.26 25.79 14.75
CA GLY A 301 2.10 25.17 15.76
C GLY A 301 3.51 24.80 15.27
N GLU A 302 4.09 23.78 15.85
CA GLU A 302 5.41 23.24 15.52
C GLU A 302 5.27 21.86 14.84
N VAL A 303 6.00 21.66 13.74
CA VAL A 303 6.04 20.39 12.99
C VAL A 303 7.50 20.04 12.69
N GLN A 304 7.93 18.87 13.13
CA GLN A 304 9.30 18.39 12.89
C GLN A 304 9.30 16.91 12.50
N ASN A 305 10.16 16.53 11.55
CA ASN A 305 10.32 15.15 11.08
C ASN A 305 8.99 14.46 10.81
N SER A 306 8.09 15.12 10.08
CA SER A 306 6.71 14.65 9.95
C SER A 306 6.19 14.79 8.53
N VAL A 307 5.20 13.95 8.19
CA VAL A 307 4.49 14.01 6.93
C VAL A 307 3.06 14.48 7.19
N ILE A 308 2.73 15.66 6.69
CA ILE A 308 1.43 16.32 6.89
C ILE A 308 0.64 16.27 5.58
N GLY A 309 -0.55 15.70 5.64
CA GLY A 309 -1.45 15.53 4.50
C GLY A 309 -2.17 16.82 4.09
N ALA A 310 -2.88 16.76 2.98
CA ALA A 310 -3.64 17.89 2.44
C ALA A 310 -4.75 18.33 3.40
N GLY A 311 -4.92 19.66 3.56
CA GLY A 311 -5.99 20.24 4.38
C GLY A 311 -5.90 19.97 5.88
N VAL A 312 -4.75 19.53 6.38
CA VAL A 312 -4.50 19.33 7.82
C VAL A 312 -4.37 20.69 8.50
N ARG A 313 -4.94 20.79 9.70
CA ARG A 313 -4.83 21.98 10.55
C ARG A 313 -4.12 21.64 11.85
N ILE A 314 -2.98 22.30 12.08
CA ILE A 314 -2.20 22.21 13.34
C ILE A 314 -2.40 23.50 14.09
N GLU A 315 -3.12 23.44 15.21
CA GLU A 315 -3.52 24.63 15.99
C GLU A 315 -2.35 25.22 16.78
N LYS A 316 -2.59 26.42 17.34
CA LYS A 316 -1.59 27.19 18.09
C LYS A 316 -1.06 26.41 19.30
N GLY A 317 0.26 26.40 19.46
CA GLY A 317 0.92 25.69 20.54
C GLY A 317 0.97 24.17 20.39
N ALA A 318 0.33 23.61 19.37
CA ALA A 318 0.46 22.18 19.06
C ALA A 318 1.86 21.85 18.55
N VAL A 319 2.34 20.65 18.90
CA VAL A 319 3.66 20.12 18.54
C VAL A 319 3.48 18.74 17.91
N VAL A 320 3.97 18.57 16.68
CA VAL A 320 3.88 17.31 15.94
C VAL A 320 5.28 16.86 15.54
N HIS A 321 5.74 15.74 16.11
CA HIS A 321 7.06 15.19 15.83
C HIS A 321 6.98 13.73 15.37
N ASN A 322 7.86 13.34 14.44
CA ASN A 322 8.06 11.96 13.99
C ASN A 322 6.74 11.27 13.57
N SER A 323 5.79 12.03 13.02
CA SER A 323 4.41 11.58 12.85
C SER A 323 3.90 11.74 11.43
N ILE A 324 2.89 10.93 11.10
CA ILE A 324 2.14 11.01 9.86
C ILE A 324 0.74 11.48 10.20
N ILE A 325 0.37 12.67 9.74
CA ILE A 325 -0.97 13.23 9.88
C ILE A 325 -1.60 13.24 8.49
N MET A 326 -2.61 12.41 8.28
CA MET A 326 -3.26 12.27 6.99
C MET A 326 -4.25 13.41 6.72
N LYS A 327 -4.91 13.34 5.60
CA LYS A 327 -5.76 14.39 5.02
C LYS A 327 -6.86 14.88 5.98
N GLU A 328 -7.08 16.20 5.96
CA GLU A 328 -8.21 16.87 6.66
C GLU A 328 -8.28 16.63 8.18
N CYS A 329 -7.16 16.26 8.81
CA CYS A 329 -7.07 16.13 10.26
C CYS A 329 -6.95 17.49 10.94
N VAL A 330 -7.42 17.55 12.19
CA VAL A 330 -7.24 18.72 13.07
C VAL A 330 -6.50 18.27 14.33
N ILE A 331 -5.40 18.95 14.64
CA ILE A 331 -4.65 18.78 15.90
C ILE A 331 -4.90 20.03 16.75
N GLY A 332 -5.58 19.83 17.88
CA GLY A 332 -6.05 20.88 18.76
C GLY A 332 -4.93 21.66 19.45
N GLU A 333 -5.29 22.81 20.04
CA GLU A 333 -4.35 23.71 20.71
C GLU A 333 -3.54 23.01 21.80
N ASN A 334 -2.24 23.33 21.89
CA ASN A 334 -1.30 22.80 22.89
C ASN A 334 -1.20 21.26 22.94
N THR A 335 -1.66 20.56 21.91
CA THR A 335 -1.57 19.10 21.83
C THR A 335 -0.19 18.67 21.34
N VAL A 336 0.38 17.67 21.98
CA VAL A 336 1.66 17.06 21.62
C VAL A 336 1.43 15.70 20.97
N VAL A 337 1.93 15.55 19.75
CA VAL A 337 1.82 14.31 18.96
C VAL A 337 3.24 13.81 18.67
N GLU A 338 3.58 12.67 19.24
CA GLU A 338 4.89 12.03 19.06
C GLU A 338 4.68 10.64 18.44
N LYS A 339 5.45 10.33 17.40
CA LYS A 339 5.53 9.01 16.76
C LYS A 339 4.18 8.34 16.53
N SER A 340 3.32 9.04 15.78
CA SER A 340 1.92 8.68 15.58
C SER A 340 1.57 8.58 14.09
N ILE A 341 0.57 7.75 13.78
CA ILE A 341 -0.10 7.71 12.49
C ILE A 341 -1.57 8.05 12.73
N ILE A 342 -2.00 9.21 12.22
CA ILE A 342 -3.37 9.71 12.37
C ILE A 342 -4.03 9.74 10.99
N ALA A 343 -5.05 8.90 10.80
CA ALA A 343 -5.73 8.72 9.52
C ALA A 343 -6.69 9.86 9.17
N ASP A 344 -7.14 9.87 7.93
CA ASP A 344 -7.95 10.93 7.32
C ASP A 344 -9.09 11.42 8.22
N LYS A 345 -9.31 12.76 8.28
CA LYS A 345 -10.44 13.43 8.94
C LYS A 345 -10.56 13.22 10.45
N THR A 346 -9.48 12.80 11.09
CA THR A 346 -9.43 12.65 12.54
C THR A 346 -9.30 14.01 13.22
N ILE A 347 -10.04 14.19 14.30
CA ILE A 347 -9.96 15.38 15.16
C ILE A 347 -9.34 14.95 16.50
N VAL A 348 -8.19 15.51 16.82
CA VAL A 348 -7.56 15.40 18.14
C VAL A 348 -7.81 16.69 18.90
N GLY A 349 -8.41 16.56 20.08
CA GLY A 349 -8.75 17.68 20.94
C GLY A 349 -7.55 18.49 21.42
N ALA A 350 -7.82 19.54 22.18
CA ALA A 350 -6.80 20.40 22.78
C ALA A 350 -6.15 19.76 24.01
N ASN A 351 -4.90 20.16 24.32
CA ASN A 351 -4.14 19.73 25.50
C ASN A 351 -3.98 18.21 25.62
N CYS A 352 -3.96 17.49 24.52
CA CYS A 352 -3.72 16.05 24.48
C CYS A 352 -2.22 15.73 24.38
N HIS A 353 -1.83 14.52 24.84
CA HIS A 353 -0.45 14.03 24.72
C HIS A 353 -0.44 12.61 24.13
N LEU A 354 0.02 12.46 22.91
CA LEU A 354 0.07 11.19 22.19
C LEU A 354 1.52 10.67 22.12
N GLY A 355 1.69 9.36 22.30
CA GLY A 355 2.99 8.71 22.27
C GLY A 355 3.77 8.74 23.59
N VAL A 356 3.06 8.92 24.70
CA VAL A 356 3.66 9.03 26.04
C VAL A 356 3.89 7.67 26.73
N GLY A 357 4.73 7.66 27.76
CA GLY A 357 4.96 6.50 28.62
C GLY A 357 5.83 5.41 27.99
N GLU A 358 5.80 4.23 28.57
CA GLU A 358 6.60 3.08 28.13
C GLU A 358 5.82 2.22 27.12
N TYR A 359 6.59 1.49 26.32
CA TYR A 359 6.01 0.49 25.41
C TYR A 359 5.40 -0.66 26.20
N ALA A 360 4.23 -1.13 25.76
CA ALA A 360 3.63 -2.37 26.21
C ALA A 360 3.06 -3.16 25.00
N PRO A 361 3.01 -4.50 25.07
CA PRO A 361 2.40 -5.31 24.02
C PRO A 361 0.94 -4.93 23.80
N SER A 362 0.48 -5.02 22.55
CA SER A 362 -0.89 -4.66 22.18
C SER A 362 -1.91 -5.65 22.75
N THR A 363 -2.95 -5.12 23.38
CA THR A 363 -4.12 -5.91 23.83
C THR A 363 -5.05 -6.31 22.71
N LEU A 364 -4.94 -5.67 21.52
CA LEU A 364 -5.79 -5.92 20.38
C LEU A 364 -5.21 -7.01 19.44
N ASN A 365 -3.98 -6.82 18.97
CA ASN A 365 -3.30 -7.76 18.07
C ASN A 365 -1.79 -7.48 18.04
N GLU A 366 -1.00 -8.30 18.73
CA GLU A 366 0.45 -8.14 18.80
C GLU A 366 1.18 -8.28 17.46
N LYS A 367 0.60 -8.97 16.48
CA LYS A 367 1.22 -9.12 15.15
C LYS A 367 1.06 -7.87 14.28
N VAL A 368 0.01 -7.10 14.50
CA VAL A 368 -0.29 -5.87 13.75
C VAL A 368 0.30 -4.65 14.44
N TYR A 369 0.15 -4.59 15.77
CA TYR A 369 0.62 -3.50 16.61
C TYR A 369 1.84 -3.98 17.41
N ALA A 370 3.00 -3.89 16.80
CA ALA A 370 4.27 -4.41 17.33
C ALA A 370 5.36 -3.33 17.37
N SER A 371 4.95 -2.06 17.44
CA SER A 371 5.84 -0.90 17.47
C SER A 371 5.36 0.11 18.52
N ASP A 372 6.17 1.11 18.81
CA ASP A 372 5.82 2.20 19.72
C ASP A 372 4.90 3.28 19.10
N LEU A 373 4.31 3.01 17.95
CA LEU A 373 3.41 3.92 17.24
C LEU A 373 2.05 4.04 17.93
N VAL A 374 1.53 5.26 18.02
CA VAL A 374 0.10 5.51 18.23
C VAL A 374 -0.59 5.47 16.86
N THR A 375 -1.63 4.66 16.72
CA THR A 375 -2.34 4.54 15.44
C THR A 375 -3.81 4.89 15.63
N ILE A 376 -4.28 5.93 14.94
CA ILE A 376 -5.67 6.40 15.00
C ILE A 376 -6.31 6.23 13.63
N GLY A 377 -7.44 5.53 13.60
CA GLY A 377 -8.25 5.28 12.40
C GLY A 377 -8.95 6.53 11.88
N GLU A 378 -9.45 6.46 10.66
CA GLU A 378 -10.14 7.57 9.99
C GLU A 378 -11.44 7.98 10.69
N ASP A 379 -11.86 9.24 10.44
CA ASP A 379 -13.09 9.82 11.00
C ASP A 379 -13.19 9.71 12.54
N SER A 380 -12.04 9.54 13.23
CA SER A 380 -12.00 9.42 14.70
C SER A 380 -12.03 10.79 15.39
N VAL A 381 -12.54 10.81 16.61
CA VAL A 381 -12.52 12.00 17.48
C VAL A 381 -11.91 11.64 18.84
N ILE A 382 -10.88 12.39 19.22
CA ILE A 382 -10.22 12.27 20.52
C ILE A 382 -10.60 13.48 21.38
N PRO A 383 -11.15 13.31 22.58
CA PRO A 383 -11.56 14.42 23.44
C PRO A 383 -10.36 15.20 23.98
N ASP A 384 -10.60 16.41 24.47
CA ASP A 384 -9.58 17.27 25.07
C ASP A 384 -8.93 16.65 26.31
N GLY A 385 -7.66 16.95 26.51
CA GLY A 385 -6.93 16.70 27.75
C GLY A 385 -6.53 15.25 28.02
N VAL A 386 -6.66 14.36 27.04
CA VAL A 386 -6.31 12.95 27.23
C VAL A 386 -4.84 12.65 26.89
N SER A 387 -4.30 11.65 27.58
CA SER A 387 -2.97 11.10 27.30
C SER A 387 -3.08 9.71 26.66
N ILE A 388 -2.33 9.46 25.60
CA ILE A 388 -2.37 8.21 24.84
C ILE A 388 -0.96 7.62 24.81
N GLY A 389 -0.84 6.39 25.33
CA GLY A 389 0.42 5.66 25.42
C GLY A 389 0.90 5.09 24.09
N LYS A 390 2.14 4.60 24.10
CA LYS A 390 2.76 3.95 22.94
C LYS A 390 2.09 2.64 22.56
N ASN A 391 2.22 2.22 21.29
CA ASN A 391 1.66 0.96 20.76
C ASN A 391 0.14 0.84 20.97
N THR A 392 -0.59 1.93 20.76
CA THR A 392 -2.04 1.97 20.94
C THR A 392 -2.79 2.04 19.62
N ALA A 393 -4.04 1.59 19.62
CA ALA A 393 -4.92 1.62 18.47
C ALA A 393 -6.27 2.24 18.87
N ILE A 394 -6.70 3.27 18.14
CA ILE A 394 -7.97 3.95 18.39
C ILE A 394 -8.74 4.05 17.07
N SER A 395 -10.04 3.78 17.10
CA SER A 395 -10.94 4.01 15.98
C SER A 395 -12.32 4.45 16.45
N GLY A 396 -12.90 5.44 15.78
CA GLY A 396 -14.22 6.00 16.01
C GLY A 396 -14.26 7.19 16.98
N VAL A 397 -15.46 7.65 17.26
CA VAL A 397 -15.70 8.82 18.16
C VAL A 397 -15.59 8.39 19.61
N THR A 398 -14.52 8.85 20.28
CA THR A 398 -14.28 8.55 21.69
C THR A 398 -14.72 9.69 22.60
N GLU A 399 -15.03 9.35 23.84
CA GLU A 399 -15.49 10.27 24.88
C GLU A 399 -14.54 10.25 26.08
N PRO A 400 -14.51 11.26 26.96
CA PRO A 400 -13.64 11.27 28.14
C PRO A 400 -13.79 10.04 29.03
N SER A 401 -14.97 9.43 29.07
CA SER A 401 -15.26 8.20 29.82
C SER A 401 -14.54 6.95 29.28
N ASP A 402 -14.04 6.98 28.06
CA ASP A 402 -13.25 5.89 27.45
C ASP A 402 -11.80 5.88 27.95
N TYR A 403 -11.38 6.94 28.65
CA TYR A 403 -10.01 7.16 29.12
C TYR A 403 -9.97 7.17 30.65
N PRO A 404 -9.81 6.01 31.31
CA PRO A 404 -9.67 5.97 32.75
C PRO A 404 -8.57 6.92 33.26
N ASP A 405 -8.88 7.77 34.24
CA ASP A 405 -7.96 8.80 34.72
C ASP A 405 -7.40 9.74 33.64
N GLY A 406 -8.14 9.92 32.53
CA GLY A 406 -7.73 10.74 31.37
C GLY A 406 -6.63 10.10 30.53
N MET A 407 -6.40 8.78 30.61
CA MET A 407 -5.29 8.11 29.93
C MET A 407 -5.70 6.79 29.27
N LEU A 408 -5.18 6.54 28.08
CA LEU A 408 -5.08 5.21 27.49
C LEU A 408 -3.64 4.70 27.65
N ALA A 409 -3.44 3.68 28.45
CA ALA A 409 -2.12 3.11 28.72
C ALA A 409 -1.49 2.48 27.47
N GLY A 410 -0.15 2.35 27.47
CA GLY A 410 0.57 1.68 26.38
C GLY A 410 0.03 0.28 26.09
N GLY A 411 -0.02 -0.10 24.82
CA GLY A 411 -0.61 -1.36 24.33
C GLY A 411 -2.14 -1.40 24.34
N GLY A 412 -2.82 -0.35 24.84
CA GLY A 412 -4.27 -0.27 24.90
C GLY A 412 -4.94 -0.06 23.54
N ALA A 413 -6.24 -0.37 23.47
CA ALA A 413 -7.03 -0.10 22.29
C ALA A 413 -8.44 0.39 22.66
N ILE A 414 -8.96 1.33 21.85
CA ILE A 414 -10.36 1.80 21.90
C ILE A 414 -10.92 1.69 20.49
N ILE A 415 -11.83 0.74 20.29
CA ILE A 415 -12.48 0.50 19.01
C ILE A 415 -13.97 0.65 19.21
N LYS A 416 -14.56 1.67 18.60
CA LYS A 416 -16.01 1.91 18.71
C LYS A 416 -16.82 1.01 17.80
N GLU A 417 -18.09 0.75 18.17
CA GLU A 417 -19.00 -0.07 17.37
C GLU A 417 -19.22 0.53 15.97
N GLY A 418 -19.15 -0.34 14.96
CA GLY A 418 -19.24 0.03 13.53
C GLY A 418 -17.91 -0.05 12.79
N ASP A 419 -16.79 0.03 13.49
CA ASP A 419 -15.46 -0.13 12.91
C ASP A 419 -15.08 -1.62 12.88
N ARG A 420 -15.01 -2.17 11.69
CA ARG A 420 -14.52 -3.56 11.47
C ARG A 420 -13.03 -3.52 11.21
N ILE A 421 -12.27 -4.03 12.14
CA ILE A 421 -10.80 -4.19 12.05
C ILE A 421 -10.44 -5.54 11.44
#